data_ef6a1612f8f1ef4061e2956b607e6b0e
#
_entry.id   ef6a1612f8f1ef4061e2956b607e6b0e
#
_cell.length_a   1.000
_cell.length_b   1.000
_cell.length_c   1.000
_cell.angle_alpha   90.00
_cell.angle_beta   90.00
_cell.angle_gamma   90.00
#
_symmetry.space_group_name_H-M   'P 1'
#
loop_
_entity.id
_entity.type
_entity.pdbx_description
1 polymer ?
#
loop_
_entity_poly.entity_id
_entity_poly.type
_entity_poly.pdbx_seq_one_letter_code
_entity_poly.pdbx_strand_id
1 'polypeptide(L)'
;MELFVEQDSTYDKCLKKITKKHGDAVTIWRRKDAKISRLFGLLEKDVVEVTFTINDTLPQRPSLLSEPPPPVRPAPRVAHVNSLNDEEERRKIVTRYANKNPAAADELRQYVDMTSKKSPEKKPVATPAQAQSLDKLAETVERLVTEMKKQNASQMDDEHTNIVKVQKILEENDFSPSYIKELSARIKSELSYTEIENFLTVQKKLFELLAESIKIKFADSQPKTRVVLLVGPTGVGKTTTLAKIAVQYIRKNSEQPLRVKVITIDNWRIGAAYQMKRYCELMGIPLMVASSPAEVRKYMALYREEADVICIDTIGRSPKDREKISTMQNYFTELGDDTEVYLTVCAGTRINDIREIMKEYAVFKYKSLIITKFDETSYIGNLFSIISETKIPITYITAGQEVPQDFMLADVETFLKKLKGFSVDEEYINQLCNKDREPLLKVSAV
;
A
#
# COMPACT_ATOMS: atom_id res chain seq x y z
N MET A 1 14.43 -23.95 -19.32
CA MET A 1 15.00 -24.26 -18.00
C MET A 1 13.94 -25.01 -17.25
N GLU A 2 14.11 -26.31 -17.06
CA GLU A 2 13.12 -27.15 -16.36
C GLU A 2 13.35 -27.08 -14.86
N LEU A 3 12.27 -26.87 -14.10
CA LEU A 3 12.27 -26.85 -12.64
C LEU A 3 11.83 -28.22 -12.11
N PHE A 4 12.64 -28.82 -11.28
CA PHE A 4 12.39 -30.09 -10.62
C PHE A 4 12.06 -29.85 -9.15
N VAL A 5 11.24 -30.73 -8.57
CA VAL A 5 10.83 -30.66 -7.17
C VAL A 5 11.08 -32.01 -6.51
N GLU A 6 11.78 -32.03 -5.37
CA GLU A 6 12.00 -33.22 -4.54
C GLU A 6 11.48 -32.95 -3.11
N GLN A 7 10.86 -33.95 -2.49
CA GLN A 7 10.27 -33.84 -1.16
C GLN A 7 10.80 -34.97 -0.25
N ASP A 8 11.15 -34.58 1.00
CA ASP A 8 11.48 -35.55 2.08
C ASP A 8 11.20 -34.96 3.46
N SER A 9 11.36 -35.77 4.51
CA SER A 9 11.15 -35.37 5.91
C SER A 9 12.12 -34.32 6.45
N THR A 10 13.27 -34.11 5.80
CA THR A 10 14.26 -33.08 6.17
C THR A 10 14.97 -32.56 4.92
N TYR A 11 15.49 -31.33 5.02
CA TYR A 11 16.25 -30.70 3.93
C TYR A 11 17.47 -31.52 3.50
N ASP A 12 18.23 -32.04 4.47
CA ASP A 12 19.43 -32.87 4.19
C ASP A 12 19.10 -34.15 3.43
N LYS A 13 17.95 -34.76 3.70
CA LYS A 13 17.50 -35.93 2.95
C LYS A 13 17.06 -35.58 1.52
N CYS A 14 16.41 -34.42 1.31
CA CYS A 14 16.13 -33.92 -0.01
C CYS A 14 17.43 -33.70 -0.80
N LEU A 15 18.43 -33.04 -0.20
CA LEU A 15 19.72 -32.79 -0.84
C LEU A 15 20.42 -34.11 -1.22
N LYS A 16 20.49 -35.06 -0.31
CA LYS A 16 21.10 -36.40 -0.59
C LYS A 16 20.40 -37.09 -1.74
N LYS A 17 19.09 -37.02 -1.83
CA LYS A 17 18.32 -37.58 -2.97
C LYS A 17 18.62 -36.86 -4.27
N ILE A 18 18.65 -35.54 -4.26
CA ILE A 18 18.93 -34.71 -5.42
C ILE A 18 20.35 -35.00 -5.95
N THR A 19 21.35 -34.97 -5.07
CA THR A 19 22.74 -35.27 -5.44
C THR A 19 22.92 -36.72 -5.93
N LYS A 20 22.22 -37.69 -5.31
CA LYS A 20 22.25 -39.07 -5.77
C LYS A 20 21.63 -39.27 -7.16
N LYS A 21 20.59 -38.54 -7.52
CA LYS A 21 19.87 -38.65 -8.80
C LYS A 21 20.52 -37.83 -9.93
N HIS A 22 21.07 -36.65 -9.62
CA HIS A 22 21.44 -35.66 -10.60
C HIS A 22 22.90 -35.14 -10.46
N GLY A 23 23.66 -35.71 -9.50
CA GLY A 23 25.06 -35.28 -9.26
C GLY A 23 25.15 -33.89 -8.64
N ASP A 24 26.34 -33.28 -8.75
CA ASP A 24 26.63 -31.94 -8.21
C ASP A 24 26.24 -30.79 -9.17
N ALA A 25 25.71 -31.10 -10.37
CA ALA A 25 25.34 -30.10 -11.38
C ALA A 25 23.93 -29.55 -11.16
N VAL A 26 23.55 -29.28 -9.94
CA VAL A 26 22.22 -28.78 -9.58
C VAL A 26 22.28 -27.41 -8.94
N THR A 27 21.34 -26.53 -9.31
CA THR A 27 21.15 -25.22 -8.65
C THR A 27 19.84 -25.23 -7.90
N ILE A 28 19.90 -25.01 -6.56
CA ILE A 28 18.72 -24.95 -5.71
C ILE A 28 18.14 -23.54 -5.76
N TRP A 29 16.84 -23.44 -6.06
CA TRP A 29 16.11 -22.17 -6.17
C TRP A 29 15.27 -21.86 -4.96
N ARG A 30 14.64 -22.87 -4.36
CA ARG A 30 13.69 -22.65 -3.27
C ARG A 30 13.62 -23.84 -2.33
N ARG A 31 13.51 -23.54 -1.04
CA ARG A 31 13.10 -24.45 0.02
C ARG A 31 11.76 -24.00 0.58
N LYS A 32 10.84 -24.94 0.80
CA LYS A 32 9.54 -24.70 1.42
C LYS A 32 9.22 -25.83 2.38
N ASP A 33 8.78 -25.50 3.60
CA ASP A 33 8.21 -26.47 4.51
C ASP A 33 6.74 -26.67 4.14
N ALA A 34 6.32 -27.92 3.94
CA ALA A 34 4.99 -28.28 3.50
C ALA A 34 4.44 -29.43 4.36
N LYS A 35 3.12 -29.56 4.42
CA LYS A 35 2.44 -30.67 5.07
C LYS A 35 1.79 -31.56 4.01
N ILE A 36 2.07 -32.84 4.05
CA ILE A 36 1.39 -33.82 3.20
C ILE A 36 0.38 -34.57 4.05
N SER A 37 -0.89 -34.50 3.64
CA SER A 37 -1.94 -35.33 4.24
C SER A 37 -2.07 -36.64 3.48
N ARG A 38 -2.08 -37.75 4.20
CA ARG A 38 -2.33 -39.10 3.69
C ARG A 38 -3.62 -39.66 4.32
N LEU A 39 -4.29 -40.58 3.61
CA LEU A 39 -5.53 -41.22 4.06
C LEU A 39 -6.65 -40.20 4.40
N PHE A 40 -7.14 -39.47 3.38
CA PHE A 40 -8.30 -38.57 3.51
C PHE A 40 -8.23 -37.57 4.69
N GLY A 41 -7.03 -37.06 5.00
CA GLY A 41 -6.86 -36.04 6.03
C GLY A 41 -6.58 -36.53 7.45
N LEU A 42 -6.48 -37.84 7.66
CA LEU A 42 -6.31 -38.42 9.02
C LEU A 42 -4.87 -38.45 9.52
N LEU A 43 -3.86 -38.29 8.67
CA LEU A 43 -2.43 -38.25 9.04
C LEU A 43 -1.72 -37.13 8.28
N GLU A 44 -1.30 -36.09 9.00
CA GLU A 44 -0.44 -35.03 8.50
C GLU A 44 1.03 -35.36 8.79
N LYS A 45 1.89 -35.21 7.79
CA LYS A 45 3.35 -35.36 7.95
C LYS A 45 4.03 -34.10 7.44
N ASP A 46 4.87 -33.51 8.27
CA ASP A 46 5.72 -32.39 7.85
C ASP A 46 6.81 -32.89 6.89
N VAL A 47 6.96 -32.20 5.77
CA VAL A 47 7.97 -32.49 4.75
C VAL A 47 8.62 -31.19 4.29
N VAL A 48 9.84 -31.30 3.80
CA VAL A 48 10.55 -30.20 3.15
C VAL A 48 10.53 -30.43 1.65
N GLU A 49 10.10 -29.43 0.91
CA GLU A 49 10.09 -29.39 -0.55
C GLU A 49 11.26 -28.54 -1.04
N VAL A 50 12.05 -29.07 -1.97
CA VAL A 50 13.19 -28.39 -2.56
C VAL A 50 12.99 -28.29 -4.07
N THR A 51 12.98 -27.09 -4.61
CA THR A 51 12.90 -26.81 -6.04
C THR A 51 14.30 -26.53 -6.58
N PHE A 52 14.69 -27.21 -7.65
CA PHE A 52 16.03 -27.11 -8.24
C PHE A 52 16.01 -27.23 -9.77
N THR A 53 17.13 -26.83 -10.41
CA THR A 53 17.38 -27.04 -11.85
C THR A 53 18.66 -27.81 -12.05
N ILE A 54 18.75 -28.51 -13.19
CA ILE A 54 19.93 -29.25 -13.62
C ILE A 54 20.66 -28.37 -14.66
N ASN A 55 21.96 -28.15 -14.47
CA ASN A 55 22.80 -27.38 -15.41
C ASN A 55 23.58 -28.34 -16.31
N ASP A 56 23.31 -28.30 -17.59
CA ASP A 56 23.98 -29.15 -18.61
C ASP A 56 25.35 -28.64 -19.09
N THR A 57 25.89 -27.58 -18.46
CA THR A 57 27.20 -27.03 -18.82
C THR A 57 28.13 -27.01 -17.63
N LEU A 58 29.18 -27.79 -17.69
CA LEU A 58 30.31 -27.78 -16.75
C LEU A 58 31.09 -26.47 -16.85
N PRO A 59 31.26 -25.70 -15.77
CA PRO A 59 32.36 -24.76 -15.63
C PRO A 59 33.38 -25.24 -14.62
N GLN A 60 34.67 -25.01 -14.99
CA GLN A 60 35.84 -25.23 -14.16
C GLN A 60 35.73 -24.46 -12.83
N ARG A 61 36.18 -25.11 -11.76
CA ARG A 61 36.27 -24.54 -10.40
C ARG A 61 37.21 -23.33 -10.33
N PRO A 62 36.90 -22.36 -9.47
CA PRO A 62 37.89 -21.92 -8.49
C PRO A 62 37.45 -22.26 -7.07
N SER A 63 38.42 -22.85 -6.36
CA SER A 63 38.39 -23.10 -4.94
C SER A 63 38.41 -21.81 -4.14
N LEU A 64 37.48 -21.64 -3.19
CA LEU A 64 37.75 -20.96 -1.92
C LEU A 64 36.60 -21.28 -0.97
N LEU A 65 36.93 -22.14 -0.03
CA LEU A 65 36.16 -22.41 1.18
C LEU A 65 36.14 -21.15 2.07
N SER A 66 34.98 -20.63 2.36
CA SER A 66 34.76 -19.84 3.56
C SER A 66 33.57 -20.45 4.30
N GLU A 67 33.83 -20.85 5.52
CA GLU A 67 32.88 -21.46 6.44
C GLU A 67 31.66 -20.53 6.70
N PRO A 68 30.46 -21.09 6.89
CA PRO A 68 29.29 -20.30 7.31
C PRO A 68 29.46 -19.86 8.78
N PRO A 69 29.01 -18.65 9.13
CA PRO A 69 29.04 -18.20 10.51
C PRO A 69 28.13 -19.07 11.39
N PRO A 70 28.51 -19.30 12.68
CA PRO A 70 27.77 -20.13 13.59
C PRO A 70 26.35 -19.58 13.88
N PRO A 71 25.41 -20.46 14.26
CA PRO A 71 24.04 -20.04 14.54
C PRO A 71 23.98 -19.12 15.75
N VAL A 72 23.44 -17.94 15.56
CA VAL A 72 23.17 -16.97 16.63
C VAL A 72 22.06 -17.55 17.52
N ARG A 73 22.41 -17.87 18.78
CA ARG A 73 21.42 -18.18 19.82
C ARG A 73 20.57 -16.94 20.12
N PRO A 74 19.27 -17.06 20.33
CA PRO A 74 18.46 -15.94 20.76
C PRO A 74 18.90 -15.51 22.17
N ALA A 75 19.33 -14.25 22.28
CA ALA A 75 19.61 -13.63 23.56
C ALA A 75 18.30 -13.38 24.32
N PRO A 76 18.32 -13.46 25.68
CA PRO A 76 17.14 -13.24 26.50
C PRO A 76 16.67 -11.78 26.38
N ARG A 77 15.35 -11.60 26.31
CA ARG A 77 14.69 -10.29 26.38
C ARG A 77 15.04 -9.60 27.69
N VAL A 78 15.86 -8.57 27.61
CA VAL A 78 16.02 -7.58 28.68
C VAL A 78 15.37 -6.31 28.19
N ALA A 79 14.38 -5.86 28.93
CA ALA A 79 13.71 -4.57 28.74
C ALA A 79 14.71 -3.44 29.01
N HIS A 80 15.16 -2.78 27.96
CA HIS A 80 15.75 -1.44 28.00
C HIS A 80 15.45 -0.74 26.65
N VAL A 81 14.22 -0.24 26.56
CA VAL A 81 13.83 0.72 25.54
C VAL A 81 13.65 2.03 26.29
N ASN A 82 14.65 2.92 26.27
CA ASN A 82 14.45 4.34 26.59
C ASN A 82 15.65 5.25 26.31
N SER A 83 16.76 4.79 25.66
CA SER A 83 17.92 5.66 25.46
C SER A 83 18.23 6.05 24.00
N LEU A 84 17.69 5.33 23.00
CA LEU A 84 18.00 5.61 21.58
C LEU A 84 17.08 6.67 20.95
N ASN A 85 15.82 6.72 21.36
CA ASN A 85 14.86 7.69 20.81
C ASN A 85 15.14 9.14 21.25
N ASP A 86 15.71 9.33 22.43
CA ASP A 86 15.98 10.67 23.00
C ASP A 86 17.11 11.41 22.25
N GLU A 87 18.12 10.68 21.76
CA GLU A 87 19.27 11.28 21.07
C GLU A 87 18.94 11.67 19.61
N GLU A 88 18.12 10.91 18.95
CA GLU A 88 17.66 11.19 17.57
C GLU A 88 16.63 12.33 17.53
N GLU A 89 15.76 12.40 18.53
CA GLU A 89 14.85 13.55 18.71
C GLU A 89 15.62 14.84 19.04
N ARG A 90 16.60 14.78 19.92
CA ARG A 90 17.48 15.92 20.24
C ARG A 90 18.19 16.43 18.98
N ARG A 91 18.71 15.55 18.13
CA ARG A 91 19.34 15.93 16.84
C ARG A 91 18.35 16.62 15.90
N LYS A 92 17.14 16.13 15.77
CA LYS A 92 16.09 16.74 14.93
C LYS A 92 15.70 18.13 15.41
N ILE A 93 15.64 18.34 16.73
CA ILE A 93 15.32 19.64 17.35
C ILE A 93 16.46 20.65 17.10
N VAL A 94 17.72 20.26 17.34
CA VAL A 94 18.90 21.11 17.13
C VAL A 94 19.03 21.51 15.65
N THR A 95 18.81 20.60 14.72
CA THR A 95 18.86 20.88 13.28
C THR A 95 17.74 21.85 12.83
N ARG A 96 16.52 21.71 13.38
CA ARG A 96 15.43 22.66 13.10
C ARG A 96 15.70 24.05 13.63
N TYR A 97 16.31 24.16 14.81
CA TYR A 97 16.64 25.44 15.42
C TYR A 97 17.78 26.15 14.68
N ALA A 98 18.83 25.42 14.30
CA ALA A 98 19.94 25.94 13.49
C ALA A 98 19.45 26.50 12.13
N ASN A 99 18.44 25.90 11.54
CA ASN A 99 17.85 26.37 10.28
C ASN A 99 16.96 27.63 10.44
N LYS A 100 16.48 27.92 11.66
CA LYS A 100 15.64 29.10 11.95
C LYS A 100 16.44 30.30 12.51
N ASN A 101 17.64 30.06 13.04
CA ASN A 101 18.50 31.10 13.67
C ASN A 101 19.92 31.07 13.08
N PRO A 102 20.20 31.82 12.01
CA PRO A 102 21.50 31.81 11.33
C PRO A 102 22.68 32.17 12.21
N ALA A 103 22.49 33.01 13.23
CA ALA A 103 23.53 33.44 14.15
C ALA A 103 24.03 32.36 15.12
N ALA A 104 23.24 31.31 15.36
CA ALA A 104 23.59 30.16 16.21
C ALA A 104 23.89 28.89 15.42
N ALA A 105 23.78 28.96 14.09
CA ALA A 105 23.81 27.79 13.23
C ALA A 105 25.17 27.07 13.20
N ASP A 106 26.25 27.80 13.22
CA ASP A 106 27.59 27.23 13.10
C ASP A 106 28.06 26.55 14.40
N GLU A 107 27.71 27.09 15.57
CA GLU A 107 28.00 26.46 16.86
C GLU A 107 27.16 25.17 17.05
N LEU A 108 25.91 25.18 16.65
CA LEU A 108 25.02 24.03 16.76
C LEU A 108 25.36 22.91 15.76
N ARG A 109 25.85 23.24 14.57
CA ARG A 109 26.36 22.25 13.58
C ARG A 109 27.64 21.57 14.10
N GLN A 110 28.55 22.31 14.72
CA GLN A 110 29.73 21.72 15.34
C GLN A 110 29.38 20.73 16.47
N TYR A 111 28.34 21.01 17.25
CA TYR A 111 27.85 20.09 18.27
C TYR A 111 27.31 18.76 17.67
N VAL A 112 26.55 18.84 16.58
CA VAL A 112 26.01 17.64 15.88
C VAL A 112 27.16 16.82 15.28
N ASP A 113 28.17 17.45 14.70
CA ASP A 113 29.33 16.76 14.11
C ASP A 113 30.22 16.11 15.17
N MET A 114 30.37 16.73 16.34
CA MET A 114 31.14 16.14 17.45
C MET A 114 30.47 14.92 18.08
N THR A 115 29.13 14.88 18.12
CA THR A 115 28.37 13.74 18.65
C THR A 115 28.24 12.61 17.66
N SER A 116 28.47 12.83 16.35
CA SER A 116 28.36 11.83 15.28
C SER A 116 29.60 10.95 15.07
N LYS A 117 30.78 11.33 15.62
CA LYS A 117 32.02 10.56 15.50
C LYS A 117 32.29 9.72 16.74
N LYS A 118 31.63 8.54 16.83
CA LYS A 118 32.07 7.45 17.72
C LYS A 118 32.78 6.39 16.88
N SER A 119 34.13 6.49 16.82
CA SER A 119 35.03 5.37 16.69
C SER A 119 35.96 5.34 17.91
N PRO A 120 36.37 4.18 18.42
CA PRO A 120 37.04 4.07 19.71
C PRO A 120 38.56 4.29 19.55
N GLU A 121 39.02 5.54 19.62
CA GLU A 121 40.45 5.81 19.85
C GLU A 121 40.63 7.08 20.71
N LYS A 122 41.32 6.87 21.85
CA LYS A 122 41.99 7.79 22.74
C LYS A 122 41.40 9.21 22.93
N LYS A 123 40.82 9.43 24.12
CA LYS A 123 40.39 10.73 24.61
C LYS A 123 41.52 11.78 24.52
N PRO A 124 41.37 12.89 23.78
CA PRO A 124 42.15 14.07 24.04
C PRO A 124 41.62 14.72 25.33
N VAL A 125 42.49 15.04 26.24
CA VAL A 125 42.18 15.82 27.46
C VAL A 125 41.71 17.21 26.99
N ALA A 126 40.39 17.46 27.12
CA ALA A 126 39.82 18.78 26.82
C ALA A 126 40.43 19.84 27.79
N THR A 127 40.84 20.95 27.24
CA THR A 127 41.29 22.11 28.07
C THR A 127 40.10 22.63 28.89
N PRO A 128 40.34 23.18 30.11
CA PRO A 128 39.29 23.66 31.02
C PRO A 128 38.30 24.64 30.39
N ALA A 129 38.74 25.43 29.40
CA ALA A 129 37.90 26.38 28.67
C ALA A 129 36.92 25.68 27.66
N GLN A 130 37.30 24.54 27.08
CA GLN A 130 36.46 23.77 26.19
C GLN A 130 35.40 22.95 26.96
N ALA A 131 35.72 22.48 28.15
CA ALA A 131 34.76 21.81 29.04
C ALA A 131 33.63 22.76 29.48
N GLN A 132 34.01 24.01 29.89
CA GLN A 132 33.02 25.03 30.29
C GLN A 132 32.12 25.50 29.14
N SER A 133 32.62 25.54 27.90
CA SER A 133 31.79 25.87 26.74
C SER A 133 30.80 24.72 26.35
N LEU A 134 31.21 23.47 26.50
CA LEU A 134 30.37 22.30 26.28
C LEU A 134 29.24 22.19 27.33
N ASP A 135 29.56 22.47 28.61
CA ASP A 135 28.55 22.47 29.68
C ASP A 135 27.53 23.59 29.49
N LYS A 136 27.93 24.79 29.09
CA LYS A 136 27.02 25.89 28.76
C LYS A 136 26.13 25.58 27.54
N LEU A 137 26.69 24.91 26.55
CA LEU A 137 25.92 24.47 25.37
C LEU A 137 24.92 23.37 25.74
N ALA A 138 25.31 22.41 26.57
CA ALA A 138 24.42 21.35 27.07
C ALA A 138 23.25 21.96 27.88
N GLU A 139 23.54 22.90 28.77
CA GLU A 139 22.54 23.61 29.58
C GLU A 139 21.59 24.44 28.70
N THR A 140 22.11 25.08 27.64
CA THR A 140 21.31 25.85 26.69
C THR A 140 20.38 24.94 25.88
N VAL A 141 20.87 23.78 25.44
CA VAL A 141 20.05 22.77 24.69
C VAL A 141 18.97 22.18 25.60
N GLU A 142 19.30 21.87 26.88
CA GLU A 142 18.31 21.38 27.84
C GLU A 142 17.24 22.42 28.16
N ARG A 143 17.63 23.70 28.28
CA ARG A 143 16.70 24.79 28.48
C ARG A 143 15.77 24.96 27.28
N LEU A 144 16.30 24.94 26.05
CA LEU A 144 15.51 25.03 24.81
C LEU A 144 14.59 23.84 24.65
N VAL A 145 15.03 22.61 24.94
CA VAL A 145 14.16 21.39 24.93
C VAL A 145 13.05 21.51 25.96
N THR A 146 13.36 22.08 27.14
CA THR A 146 12.38 22.30 28.23
C THR A 146 11.38 23.41 27.86
N GLU A 147 11.84 24.49 27.25
CA GLU A 147 10.99 25.58 26.76
C GLU A 147 10.08 25.10 25.59
N MET A 148 10.60 24.31 24.67
CA MET A 148 9.78 23.71 23.61
C MET A 148 8.77 22.69 24.16
N LYS A 149 9.15 21.89 25.16
CA LYS A 149 8.19 21.01 25.88
C LYS A 149 7.13 21.83 26.61
N LYS A 150 7.48 22.96 27.22
CA LYS A 150 6.52 23.88 27.87
C LYS A 150 5.63 24.58 26.85
N GLN A 151 6.15 25.01 25.70
CA GLN A 151 5.34 25.61 24.63
C GLN A 151 4.40 24.60 23.99
N ASN A 152 4.82 23.35 23.79
CA ASN A 152 3.95 22.28 23.34
C ASN A 152 2.92 21.87 24.41
N ALA A 153 3.29 21.87 25.69
CA ALA A 153 2.37 21.62 26.80
C ALA A 153 1.35 22.76 26.95
N SER A 154 1.78 24.04 26.84
CA SER A 154 0.83 25.17 26.93
C SER A 154 -0.11 25.27 25.70
N GLN A 155 0.25 24.68 24.54
CA GLN A 155 -0.68 24.50 23.43
C GLN A 155 -1.61 23.30 23.65
N MET A 156 -1.23 22.31 24.47
CA MET A 156 -2.07 21.17 24.83
C MET A 156 -3.01 21.48 26.02
N ASP A 157 -2.65 22.42 26.90
CA ASP A 157 -3.50 22.79 28.08
C ASP A 157 -4.79 23.53 27.71
N ASP A 158 -4.91 24.06 26.48
CA ASP A 158 -6.13 24.67 25.95
C ASP A 158 -6.99 23.68 25.11
N GLU A 159 -6.53 22.45 24.89
CA GLU A 159 -7.26 21.50 24.05
C GLU A 159 -8.09 20.53 24.89
N HIS A 160 -9.40 20.48 24.60
CA HIS A 160 -10.33 19.63 25.37
C HIS A 160 -9.89 18.15 25.33
N THR A 161 -9.86 17.48 26.48
CA THR A 161 -9.36 16.10 26.64
C THR A 161 -9.95 15.11 25.63
N ASN A 162 -11.23 15.24 25.27
CA ASN A 162 -11.89 14.35 24.31
C ASN A 162 -11.43 14.59 22.87
N ILE A 163 -11.00 15.82 22.53
CA ILE A 163 -10.39 16.11 21.22
C ILE A 163 -9.03 15.43 21.14
N VAL A 164 -8.20 15.55 22.20
CA VAL A 164 -6.89 14.89 22.26
C VAL A 164 -7.02 13.36 22.14
N LYS A 165 -8.03 12.76 22.80
CA LYS A 165 -8.31 11.32 22.66
C LYS A 165 -8.63 10.93 21.23
N VAL A 166 -9.49 11.69 20.54
CA VAL A 166 -9.84 11.44 19.13
C VAL A 166 -8.62 11.58 18.22
N GLN A 167 -7.79 12.60 18.41
CA GLN A 167 -6.56 12.77 17.66
C GLN A 167 -5.64 11.55 17.78
N LYS A 168 -5.47 11.04 19.02
CA LYS A 168 -4.64 9.85 19.25
C LYS A 168 -5.20 8.61 18.54
N ILE A 169 -6.53 8.38 18.60
CA ILE A 169 -7.15 7.26 17.88
C ILE A 169 -6.97 7.40 16.36
N LEU A 170 -7.07 8.63 15.82
CA LEU A 170 -6.83 8.88 14.41
C LEU A 170 -5.37 8.62 14.02
N GLU A 171 -4.40 9.02 14.87
CA GLU A 171 -2.98 8.70 14.67
C GLU A 171 -2.75 7.18 14.65
N GLU A 172 -3.35 6.45 15.59
CA GLU A 172 -3.30 4.99 15.65
C GLU A 172 -3.95 4.31 14.42
N ASN A 173 -4.87 4.97 13.74
CA ASN A 173 -5.47 4.53 12.48
C ASN A 173 -4.73 5.01 11.22
N ASP A 174 -3.53 5.59 11.34
CA ASP A 174 -2.67 6.04 10.24
C ASP A 174 -3.22 7.23 9.43
N PHE A 175 -3.98 8.12 10.10
CA PHE A 175 -4.39 9.39 9.50
C PHE A 175 -3.22 10.37 9.41
N SER A 176 -3.21 11.23 8.37
CA SER A 176 -2.17 12.27 8.26
C SER A 176 -2.35 13.36 9.32
N PRO A 177 -1.25 13.91 9.88
CA PRO A 177 -1.33 14.98 10.86
C PRO A 177 -2.08 16.23 10.38
N SER A 178 -2.00 16.54 9.08
CA SER A 178 -2.74 17.66 8.47
C SER A 178 -4.24 17.44 8.51
N TYR A 179 -4.68 16.22 8.19
CA TYR A 179 -6.11 15.89 8.17
C TYR A 179 -6.68 15.72 9.58
N ILE A 180 -5.90 15.18 10.55
CA ILE A 180 -6.27 15.15 11.97
C ILE A 180 -6.53 16.58 12.49
N LYS A 181 -5.65 17.51 12.14
CA LYS A 181 -5.82 18.93 12.51
C LYS A 181 -7.08 19.55 11.90
N GLU A 182 -7.36 19.27 10.64
CA GLU A 182 -8.58 19.72 9.94
C GLU A 182 -9.84 19.17 10.62
N LEU A 183 -9.90 17.87 10.86
CA LEU A 183 -11.04 17.22 11.53
C LEU A 183 -11.25 17.76 12.95
N SER A 184 -10.17 17.93 13.72
CA SER A 184 -10.24 18.51 15.07
C SER A 184 -10.76 19.95 15.05
N ALA A 185 -10.35 20.77 14.09
CA ALA A 185 -10.84 22.13 13.94
C ALA A 185 -12.33 22.15 13.57
N ARG A 186 -12.78 21.26 12.68
CA ARG A 186 -14.19 21.13 12.31
C ARG A 186 -15.04 20.68 13.48
N ILE A 187 -14.61 19.67 14.24
CA ILE A 187 -15.33 19.21 15.44
C ILE A 187 -15.53 20.36 16.44
N LYS A 188 -14.47 21.13 16.70
CA LYS A 188 -14.52 22.29 17.61
C LYS A 188 -15.44 23.42 17.11
N SER A 189 -15.56 23.60 15.81
CA SER A 189 -16.41 24.64 15.21
C SER A 189 -17.89 24.22 15.11
N GLU A 190 -18.17 22.93 14.98
CA GLU A 190 -19.50 22.39 14.74
C GLU A 190 -20.20 21.86 15.99
N LEU A 191 -19.45 21.63 17.11
CA LEU A 191 -19.99 21.20 18.38
C LEU A 191 -19.83 22.31 19.45
N SER A 192 -20.84 22.43 20.31
CA SER A 192 -20.75 23.26 21.53
C SER A 192 -19.81 22.63 22.57
N TYR A 193 -19.36 23.42 23.55
CA TYR A 193 -18.48 22.93 24.60
C TYR A 193 -19.09 21.76 25.37
N THR A 194 -20.39 21.82 25.70
CA THR A 194 -21.13 20.74 26.40
C THR A 194 -21.26 19.46 25.59
N GLU A 195 -21.34 19.57 24.25
CA GLU A 195 -21.34 18.40 23.35
C GLU A 195 -19.95 17.75 23.27
N ILE A 196 -18.88 18.56 23.31
CA ILE A 196 -17.51 18.05 23.32
C ILE A 196 -17.18 17.30 24.62
N GLU A 197 -17.81 17.62 25.74
CA GLU A 197 -17.68 16.85 26.99
C GLU A 197 -18.16 15.40 26.85
N ASN A 198 -19.09 15.12 25.95
CA ASN A 198 -19.56 13.77 25.66
C ASN A 198 -18.69 13.13 24.56
N PHE A 199 -17.81 12.21 24.96
CA PHE A 199 -16.87 11.55 24.04
C PHE A 199 -17.58 10.79 22.89
N LEU A 200 -18.73 10.16 23.15
CA LEU A 200 -19.50 9.48 22.11
C LEU A 200 -20.06 10.46 21.07
N THR A 201 -20.51 11.63 21.50
CA THR A 201 -20.98 12.70 20.60
C THR A 201 -19.84 13.18 19.68
N VAL A 202 -18.63 13.37 20.25
CA VAL A 202 -17.45 13.73 19.46
C VAL A 202 -17.10 12.66 18.42
N GLN A 203 -17.18 11.37 18.79
CA GLN A 203 -16.94 10.28 17.85
C GLN A 203 -18.01 10.21 16.75
N LYS A 204 -19.29 10.37 17.10
CA LYS A 204 -20.38 10.41 16.11
C LYS A 204 -20.18 11.54 15.12
N LYS A 205 -19.83 12.74 15.61
CA LYS A 205 -19.52 13.89 14.74
C LYS A 205 -18.32 13.61 13.83
N LEU A 206 -17.27 13.01 14.36
CA LEU A 206 -16.13 12.58 13.55
C LEU A 206 -16.56 11.64 12.41
N PHE A 207 -17.41 10.64 12.70
CA PHE A 207 -17.88 9.69 11.68
C PHE A 207 -18.72 10.38 10.59
N GLU A 208 -19.54 11.40 10.94
CA GLU A 208 -20.22 12.25 9.95
C GLU A 208 -19.22 12.95 9.02
N LEU A 209 -18.20 13.60 9.59
CA LEU A 209 -17.17 14.29 8.83
C LEU A 209 -16.35 13.35 7.93
N LEU A 210 -16.05 12.13 8.42
CA LEU A 210 -15.36 11.11 7.64
C LEU A 210 -16.24 10.59 6.50
N ALA A 211 -17.53 10.37 6.73
CA ALA A 211 -18.48 9.98 5.70
C ALA A 211 -18.55 11.02 4.58
N GLU A 212 -18.67 12.31 4.92
CA GLU A 212 -18.70 13.42 3.96
C GLU A 212 -17.41 13.50 3.11
N SER A 213 -16.27 13.07 3.66
CA SER A 213 -14.98 13.15 2.97
C SER A 213 -14.81 12.11 1.88
N ILE A 214 -15.45 10.93 2.03
CA ILE A 214 -15.35 9.83 1.07
C ILE A 214 -16.29 10.11 -0.11
N LYS A 215 -15.69 10.21 -1.29
CA LYS A 215 -16.43 10.33 -2.54
C LYS A 215 -16.46 9.01 -3.26
N ILE A 216 -17.66 8.52 -3.53
CA ILE A 216 -17.89 7.30 -4.30
C ILE A 216 -18.34 7.70 -5.71
N LYS A 217 -17.77 7.02 -6.71
CA LYS A 217 -18.20 7.15 -8.09
C LYS A 217 -18.71 5.82 -8.57
N PHE A 218 -19.97 5.81 -9.00
CA PHE A 218 -20.52 4.65 -9.71
C PHE A 218 -20.12 4.71 -11.18
N ALA A 219 -19.99 3.53 -11.79
CA ALA A 219 -19.75 3.44 -13.23
C ALA A 219 -20.97 3.96 -13.98
N ASP A 220 -20.78 4.98 -14.82
CA ASP A 220 -21.86 5.59 -15.59
C ASP A 220 -22.50 4.58 -16.57
N SER A 221 -23.81 4.60 -16.74
CA SER A 221 -24.49 3.87 -17.80
C SER A 221 -24.15 4.54 -19.14
N GLN A 222 -23.43 3.82 -19.99
CA GLN A 222 -23.04 4.33 -21.32
C GLN A 222 -23.83 3.65 -22.41
N PRO A 223 -24.35 4.39 -23.41
CA PRO A 223 -25.06 3.80 -24.54
C PRO A 223 -24.13 3.12 -25.57
N LYS A 224 -22.81 3.23 -25.40
CA LYS A 224 -21.77 2.66 -26.28
C LYS A 224 -20.87 1.70 -25.54
N THR A 225 -20.04 0.97 -26.28
CA THR A 225 -19.01 0.08 -25.75
C THR A 225 -18.19 0.77 -24.67
N ARG A 226 -18.19 0.23 -23.46
CA ARG A 226 -17.42 0.71 -22.32
C ARG A 226 -15.97 0.23 -22.43
N VAL A 227 -15.02 1.14 -22.29
CA VAL A 227 -13.58 0.82 -22.25
C VAL A 227 -13.05 1.03 -20.85
N VAL A 228 -12.59 -0.02 -20.19
CA VAL A 228 -12.07 0.01 -18.81
C VAL A 228 -10.56 -0.23 -18.83
N LEU A 229 -9.80 0.71 -18.28
CA LEU A 229 -8.35 0.68 -18.23
C LEU A 229 -7.85 0.83 -16.80
N LEU A 230 -7.01 -0.08 -16.33
CA LEU A 230 -6.36 -0.01 -15.03
C LEU A 230 -4.90 0.42 -15.17
N VAL A 231 -4.51 1.47 -14.47
CA VAL A 231 -3.13 1.94 -14.37
C VAL A 231 -2.65 1.88 -12.91
N GLY A 232 -1.33 1.86 -12.69
CA GLY A 232 -0.77 1.85 -11.34
C GLY A 232 0.54 1.09 -11.25
N PRO A 233 1.21 1.12 -10.09
CA PRO A 233 2.50 0.48 -9.85
C PRO A 233 2.52 -1.02 -10.09
N THR A 234 3.72 -1.58 -10.12
CA THR A 234 3.91 -3.04 -10.18
C THR A 234 3.42 -3.69 -8.88
N GLY A 235 2.73 -4.82 -8.99
CA GLY A 235 2.32 -5.63 -7.82
C GLY A 235 1.07 -5.13 -7.08
N VAL A 236 0.43 -4.04 -7.53
CA VAL A 236 -0.81 -3.54 -6.90
C VAL A 236 -2.07 -4.35 -7.24
N GLY A 237 -1.97 -5.41 -8.04
CA GLY A 237 -3.10 -6.29 -8.35
C GLY A 237 -3.94 -5.90 -9.57
N LYS A 238 -3.43 -5.08 -10.53
CA LYS A 238 -4.19 -4.63 -11.72
C LYS A 238 -4.80 -5.78 -12.51
N THR A 239 -3.99 -6.74 -12.94
CA THR A 239 -4.41 -7.89 -13.75
C THR A 239 -5.51 -8.70 -13.05
N THR A 240 -5.33 -9.01 -11.76
CA THR A 240 -6.33 -9.75 -10.96
C THR A 240 -7.61 -8.93 -10.78
N THR A 241 -7.49 -7.63 -10.52
CA THR A 241 -8.64 -6.73 -10.36
C THR A 241 -9.40 -6.58 -11.66
N LEU A 242 -8.70 -6.47 -12.80
CA LEU A 242 -9.35 -6.39 -14.12
C LEU A 242 -10.13 -7.66 -14.45
N ALA A 243 -9.58 -8.84 -14.10
CA ALA A 243 -10.29 -10.11 -14.24
C ALA A 243 -11.58 -10.14 -13.38
N LYS A 244 -11.51 -9.64 -12.12
CA LYS A 244 -12.69 -9.51 -11.25
C LYS A 244 -13.75 -8.60 -11.87
N ILE A 245 -13.35 -7.43 -12.39
CA ILE A 245 -14.23 -6.49 -13.08
C ILE A 245 -14.87 -7.14 -14.31
N ALA A 246 -14.10 -7.84 -15.13
CA ALA A 246 -14.62 -8.53 -16.31
C ALA A 246 -15.73 -9.54 -15.95
N VAL A 247 -15.53 -10.35 -14.91
CA VAL A 247 -16.55 -11.29 -14.43
C VAL A 247 -17.80 -10.57 -13.93
N GLN A 248 -17.67 -9.44 -13.24
CA GLN A 248 -18.83 -8.66 -12.78
C GLN A 248 -19.68 -8.17 -13.97
N TYR A 249 -19.05 -7.71 -15.04
CA TYR A 249 -19.77 -7.30 -16.24
C TYR A 249 -20.47 -8.47 -16.93
N ILE A 250 -19.84 -9.67 -17.00
CA ILE A 250 -20.47 -10.88 -17.55
C ILE A 250 -21.71 -11.26 -16.73
N ARG A 251 -21.65 -11.12 -15.39
CA ARG A 251 -22.72 -11.55 -14.47
C ARG A 251 -23.82 -10.50 -14.27
N LYS A 252 -23.56 -9.22 -14.60
CA LYS A 252 -24.47 -8.11 -14.30
C LYS A 252 -25.87 -8.30 -14.89
N ASN A 253 -25.98 -9.01 -16.02
CA ASN A 253 -27.25 -9.33 -16.62
C ASN A 253 -27.28 -10.85 -16.94
N SER A 254 -27.94 -11.62 -16.09
CA SER A 254 -28.03 -13.08 -16.24
C SER A 254 -28.84 -13.50 -17.45
N GLU A 255 -29.81 -12.69 -17.91
CA GLU A 255 -30.63 -12.98 -19.09
C GLU A 255 -29.93 -12.66 -20.41
N GLN A 256 -29.09 -11.59 -20.41
CA GLN A 256 -28.29 -11.20 -21.56
C GLN A 256 -26.88 -10.79 -21.09
N PRO A 257 -25.96 -11.75 -20.91
CA PRO A 257 -24.61 -11.45 -20.47
C PRO A 257 -23.92 -10.46 -21.41
N LEU A 258 -23.27 -9.43 -20.85
CA LEU A 258 -22.52 -8.46 -21.63
C LEU A 258 -21.36 -9.15 -22.35
N ARG A 259 -21.15 -8.78 -23.59
CA ARG A 259 -20.03 -9.25 -24.42
C ARG A 259 -18.75 -8.56 -23.98
N VAL A 260 -17.94 -9.23 -23.15
CA VAL A 260 -16.69 -8.71 -22.63
C VAL A 260 -15.51 -9.18 -23.49
N LYS A 261 -14.60 -8.30 -23.80
CA LYS A 261 -13.32 -8.59 -24.50
C LYS A 261 -12.17 -8.06 -23.66
N VAL A 262 -11.02 -8.71 -23.76
CA VAL A 262 -9.81 -8.29 -23.03
C VAL A 262 -8.66 -8.04 -24.00
N ILE A 263 -7.95 -6.93 -23.80
CA ILE A 263 -6.68 -6.62 -24.46
C ILE A 263 -5.63 -6.49 -23.37
N THR A 264 -4.50 -7.18 -23.47
CA THR A 264 -3.35 -6.96 -22.58
C THR A 264 -2.20 -6.30 -23.35
N ILE A 265 -1.61 -5.28 -22.76
CA ILE A 265 -0.37 -4.67 -23.22
C ILE A 265 0.82 -5.05 -22.31
N ASP A 266 0.61 -5.91 -21.29
CA ASP A 266 1.67 -6.44 -20.41
C ASP A 266 2.30 -7.70 -21.03
N ASN A 267 2.99 -7.54 -22.16
CA ASN A 267 3.70 -8.61 -22.88
C ASN A 267 5.17 -8.75 -22.47
N TRP A 268 5.69 -7.82 -21.64
CA TRP A 268 7.10 -7.81 -21.22
C TRP A 268 7.40 -8.65 -19.99
N ARG A 269 6.40 -8.90 -19.14
CA ARG A 269 6.57 -9.72 -17.95
C ARG A 269 6.28 -11.17 -18.26
N ILE A 270 7.31 -12.01 -18.13
CA ILE A 270 7.16 -13.46 -18.23
C ILE A 270 6.04 -13.90 -17.26
N GLY A 271 4.99 -14.48 -17.79
CA GLY A 271 3.84 -14.96 -17.01
C GLY A 271 2.65 -13.99 -16.84
N ALA A 272 2.79 -12.65 -17.07
CA ALA A 272 1.64 -11.75 -16.93
C ALA A 272 0.55 -12.01 -17.98
N ALA A 273 0.94 -12.07 -19.25
CA ALA A 273 0.02 -12.45 -20.33
C ALA A 273 -0.56 -13.86 -20.11
N TYR A 274 0.21 -14.81 -19.56
CA TYR A 274 -0.28 -16.14 -19.22
C TYR A 274 -1.32 -16.11 -18.10
N GLN A 275 -1.12 -15.28 -17.06
CA GLN A 275 -2.09 -15.13 -15.98
C GLN A 275 -3.43 -14.59 -16.52
N MET A 276 -3.39 -13.51 -17.31
CA MET A 276 -4.60 -12.96 -17.93
C MET A 276 -5.25 -13.96 -18.90
N LYS A 277 -4.43 -14.67 -19.71
CA LYS A 277 -4.92 -15.73 -20.59
C LYS A 277 -5.69 -16.80 -19.82
N ARG A 278 -5.17 -17.24 -18.67
CA ARG A 278 -5.85 -18.22 -17.83
C ARG A 278 -7.17 -17.72 -17.30
N TYR A 279 -7.26 -16.46 -16.87
CA TYR A 279 -8.54 -15.87 -16.47
C TYR A 279 -9.52 -15.81 -17.65
N CYS A 280 -9.07 -15.38 -18.82
CA CYS A 280 -9.92 -15.31 -20.01
C CYS A 280 -10.44 -16.69 -20.45
N GLU A 281 -9.60 -17.73 -20.40
CA GLU A 281 -10.00 -19.12 -20.66
C GLU A 281 -11.09 -19.59 -19.69
N LEU A 282 -10.94 -19.32 -18.39
CA LEU A 282 -11.93 -19.69 -17.37
C LEU A 282 -13.27 -18.94 -17.55
N MET A 283 -13.21 -17.72 -18.05
CA MET A 283 -14.39 -16.87 -18.32
C MET A 283 -15.02 -17.16 -19.70
N GLY A 284 -14.35 -17.92 -20.57
CA GLY A 284 -14.81 -18.15 -21.96
C GLY A 284 -14.77 -16.91 -22.83
N ILE A 285 -13.88 -15.92 -22.53
CA ILE A 285 -13.75 -14.68 -23.30
C ILE A 285 -12.42 -14.59 -24.05
N PRO A 286 -12.40 -13.93 -25.22
CA PRO A 286 -11.17 -13.80 -26.00
C PRO A 286 -10.19 -12.81 -25.37
N LEU A 287 -8.90 -13.15 -25.46
CA LEU A 287 -7.78 -12.28 -25.10
C LEU A 287 -6.99 -11.91 -26.35
N MET A 288 -6.74 -10.62 -26.56
CA MET A 288 -5.74 -10.13 -27.51
C MET A 288 -4.52 -9.61 -26.76
N VAL A 289 -3.33 -9.95 -27.27
CA VAL A 289 -2.06 -9.44 -26.75
C VAL A 289 -1.54 -8.41 -27.74
N ALA A 290 -1.40 -7.16 -27.29
CA ALA A 290 -0.93 -6.06 -28.11
C ALA A 290 0.52 -5.72 -27.74
N SER A 291 1.40 -5.77 -28.72
CA SER A 291 2.84 -5.48 -28.59
C SER A 291 3.21 -4.06 -29.03
N SER A 292 2.26 -3.36 -29.66
CA SER A 292 2.46 -2.00 -30.17
C SER A 292 1.17 -1.17 -30.08
N PRO A 293 1.27 0.18 -30.09
CA PRO A 293 0.11 1.06 -30.18
C PRO A 293 -0.76 0.76 -31.43
N ALA A 294 -0.14 0.44 -32.57
CA ALA A 294 -0.85 0.10 -33.80
C ALA A 294 -1.72 -1.16 -33.65
N GLU A 295 -1.27 -2.17 -32.89
CA GLU A 295 -2.07 -3.35 -32.58
C GLU A 295 -3.22 -3.03 -31.64
N VAL A 296 -3.01 -2.15 -30.66
CA VAL A 296 -4.11 -1.66 -29.80
C VAL A 296 -5.18 -0.99 -30.65
N ARG A 297 -4.81 -0.08 -31.55
CA ARG A 297 -5.74 0.56 -32.49
C ARG A 297 -6.54 -0.48 -33.29
N LYS A 298 -5.88 -1.48 -33.85
CA LYS A 298 -6.52 -2.54 -34.62
C LYS A 298 -7.52 -3.31 -33.80
N TYR A 299 -7.16 -3.73 -32.57
CA TYR A 299 -8.06 -4.50 -31.71
C TYR A 299 -9.19 -3.65 -31.15
N MET A 300 -8.96 -2.36 -30.87
CA MET A 300 -10.01 -1.44 -30.47
C MET A 300 -11.05 -1.24 -31.57
N ALA A 301 -10.61 -1.04 -32.83
CA ALA A 301 -11.54 -0.92 -33.96
C ALA A 301 -12.42 -2.17 -34.13
N LEU A 302 -11.83 -3.35 -34.02
CA LEU A 302 -12.57 -4.61 -34.10
C LEU A 302 -13.56 -4.76 -32.93
N TYR A 303 -13.09 -4.55 -31.69
CA TYR A 303 -13.88 -4.84 -30.50
C TYR A 303 -14.96 -3.80 -30.20
N ARG A 304 -14.81 -2.55 -30.64
CA ARG A 304 -15.86 -1.54 -30.47
C ARG A 304 -17.16 -1.88 -31.19
N GLU A 305 -17.13 -2.69 -32.22
CA GLU A 305 -18.32 -3.17 -32.94
C GLU A 305 -18.90 -4.46 -32.32
N GLU A 306 -18.05 -5.27 -31.67
CA GLU A 306 -18.42 -6.59 -31.21
C GLU A 306 -18.71 -6.67 -29.70
N ALA A 307 -18.21 -5.75 -28.90
CA ALA A 307 -18.23 -5.83 -27.45
C ALA A 307 -19.07 -4.74 -26.80
N ASP A 308 -19.65 -5.07 -25.66
CA ASP A 308 -20.30 -4.11 -24.76
C ASP A 308 -19.30 -3.56 -23.75
N VAL A 309 -18.25 -4.35 -23.43
CA VAL A 309 -17.16 -3.93 -22.53
C VAL A 309 -15.81 -4.42 -23.05
N ILE A 310 -14.84 -3.52 -23.12
CA ILE A 310 -13.43 -3.82 -23.42
C ILE A 310 -12.60 -3.54 -22.18
N CYS A 311 -11.96 -4.57 -21.64
CA CYS A 311 -11.07 -4.48 -20.50
C CYS A 311 -9.61 -4.45 -20.97
N ILE A 312 -8.82 -3.46 -20.50
CA ILE A 312 -7.42 -3.29 -20.91
C ILE A 312 -6.49 -3.47 -19.73
N ASP A 313 -5.67 -4.52 -19.78
CA ASP A 313 -4.65 -4.82 -18.79
C ASP A 313 -3.32 -4.15 -19.16
N THR A 314 -2.71 -3.45 -18.19
CA THR A 314 -1.52 -2.63 -18.43
C THR A 314 -0.30 -3.11 -17.64
N ILE A 315 0.86 -2.74 -18.15
CA ILE A 315 2.14 -2.93 -17.46
C ILE A 315 2.17 -2.08 -16.19
N GLY A 316 2.53 -2.68 -15.05
CA GLY A 316 2.87 -1.92 -13.85
C GLY A 316 4.24 -1.29 -13.96
N ARG A 317 4.34 0.00 -13.64
CA ARG A 317 5.62 0.73 -13.63
C ARG A 317 5.84 1.36 -12.25
N SER A 318 7.11 1.46 -11.84
CA SER A 318 7.44 2.25 -10.64
C SER A 318 7.12 3.73 -10.89
N PRO A 319 6.56 4.47 -9.92
CA PRO A 319 6.36 5.91 -10.05
C PRO A 319 7.69 6.66 -10.29
N LYS A 320 8.83 6.08 -9.91
CA LYS A 320 10.16 6.64 -10.19
C LYS A 320 10.62 6.51 -11.65
N ASP A 321 9.95 5.69 -12.44
CA ASP A 321 10.33 5.38 -13.82
C ASP A 321 9.47 6.17 -14.82
N ARG A 322 9.64 7.50 -14.79
CA ARG A 322 8.84 8.47 -15.58
C ARG A 322 8.90 8.22 -17.08
N GLU A 323 10.07 7.84 -17.57
CA GLU A 323 10.27 7.57 -19.01
C GLU A 323 9.38 6.42 -19.48
N LYS A 324 9.34 5.33 -18.73
CA LYS A 324 8.49 4.18 -19.06
C LYS A 324 7.00 4.47 -18.85
N ILE A 325 6.64 5.34 -17.88
CA ILE A 325 5.27 5.83 -17.71
C ILE A 325 4.87 6.66 -18.94
N SER A 326 5.72 7.56 -19.38
CA SER A 326 5.49 8.37 -20.59
C SER A 326 5.36 7.51 -21.85
N THR A 327 6.24 6.52 -22.02
CA THR A 327 6.17 5.59 -23.17
C THR A 327 4.84 4.82 -23.19
N MET A 328 4.30 4.46 -22.02
CA MET A 328 3.01 3.78 -21.91
C MET A 328 1.85 4.67 -22.38
N GLN A 329 1.99 5.99 -22.31
CA GLN A 329 0.99 6.94 -22.78
C GLN A 329 0.67 6.79 -24.28
N ASN A 330 1.66 6.36 -25.09
CA ASN A 330 1.48 6.14 -26.52
C ASN A 330 0.44 5.08 -26.86
N TYR A 331 0.24 4.10 -25.94
CA TYR A 331 -0.82 3.10 -26.09
C TYR A 331 -2.20 3.67 -25.81
N PHE A 332 -2.30 4.74 -25.00
CA PHE A 332 -3.57 5.28 -24.53
C PHE A 332 -4.18 6.27 -25.51
N THR A 333 -3.36 6.91 -26.34
CA THR A 333 -3.86 7.78 -27.43
C THR A 333 -4.76 7.02 -28.41
N GLU A 334 -4.62 5.70 -28.47
CA GLU A 334 -5.39 4.82 -29.35
C GLU A 334 -6.73 4.36 -28.76
N LEU A 335 -6.99 4.64 -27.47
CA LEU A 335 -8.17 4.10 -26.77
C LEU A 335 -9.42 4.99 -26.90
N GLY A 336 -9.25 6.28 -27.20
CA GLY A 336 -10.33 7.26 -27.25
C GLY A 336 -10.63 7.93 -25.90
N ASP A 337 -11.24 9.10 -25.95
CA ASP A 337 -11.52 9.97 -24.78
C ASP A 337 -12.61 9.41 -23.85
N ASP A 338 -13.42 8.47 -24.34
CA ASP A 338 -14.46 7.75 -23.60
C ASP A 338 -13.92 6.65 -22.67
N THR A 339 -12.61 6.39 -22.70
CA THR A 339 -11.97 5.38 -21.84
C THR A 339 -12.08 5.75 -20.36
N GLU A 340 -12.57 4.79 -19.57
CA GLU A 340 -12.60 4.88 -18.12
C GLU A 340 -11.26 4.43 -17.53
N VAL A 341 -10.42 5.38 -17.19
CA VAL A 341 -9.12 5.11 -16.58
C VAL A 341 -9.23 5.12 -15.06
N TYR A 342 -8.78 4.05 -14.43
CA TYR A 342 -8.76 3.88 -12.98
C TYR A 342 -7.32 3.76 -12.48
N LEU A 343 -6.96 4.53 -11.44
CA LEU A 343 -5.68 4.35 -10.76
C LEU A 343 -5.83 3.32 -9.65
N THR A 344 -5.06 2.26 -9.74
CA THR A 344 -5.05 1.16 -8.76
C THR A 344 -3.98 1.39 -7.70
N VAL A 345 -4.38 1.40 -6.42
CA VAL A 345 -3.52 1.64 -5.25
C VAL A 345 -3.79 0.58 -4.18
N CYS A 346 -2.73 0.06 -3.52
CA CYS A 346 -2.89 -0.83 -2.38
C CYS A 346 -3.32 -0.06 -1.13
N ALA A 347 -4.25 -0.61 -0.35
CA ALA A 347 -4.77 -0.01 0.87
C ALA A 347 -3.67 0.31 1.90
N GLY A 348 -2.68 -0.58 2.07
CA GLY A 348 -1.58 -0.40 3.01
C GLY A 348 -0.42 0.48 2.50
N THR A 349 -0.59 1.20 1.38
CA THR A 349 0.44 2.10 0.87
C THR A 349 0.55 3.36 1.74
N ARG A 350 1.77 3.78 2.09
CA ARG A 350 1.97 5.00 2.87
C ARG A 350 1.46 6.23 2.13
N ILE A 351 0.90 7.19 2.84
CA ILE A 351 0.28 8.37 2.24
C ILE A 351 1.23 9.16 1.30
N ASN A 352 2.50 9.29 1.64
CA ASN A 352 3.48 9.98 0.79
C ASN A 352 3.75 9.23 -0.51
N ASP A 353 3.77 7.89 -0.45
CA ASP A 353 3.93 7.04 -1.63
C ASP A 353 2.67 7.11 -2.51
N ILE A 354 1.47 7.18 -1.91
CA ILE A 354 0.22 7.39 -2.66
C ILE A 354 0.26 8.74 -3.39
N ARG A 355 0.70 9.83 -2.73
CA ARG A 355 0.84 11.15 -3.36
C ARG A 355 1.79 11.11 -4.56
N GLU A 356 2.94 10.43 -4.42
CA GLU A 356 3.90 10.25 -5.52
C GLU A 356 3.27 9.46 -6.67
N ILE A 357 2.60 8.33 -6.37
CA ILE A 357 1.88 7.53 -7.37
C ILE A 357 0.84 8.39 -8.09
N MET A 358 -0.02 9.09 -7.36
CA MET A 358 -1.07 9.91 -7.93
C MET A 358 -0.52 11.01 -8.84
N LYS A 359 0.58 11.65 -8.43
CA LYS A 359 1.27 12.70 -9.21
C LYS A 359 1.85 12.16 -10.51
N GLU A 360 2.60 11.06 -10.45
CA GLU A 360 3.28 10.52 -11.64
C GLU A 360 2.29 9.85 -12.62
N TYR A 361 1.19 9.30 -12.10
CA TYR A 361 0.13 8.70 -12.92
C TYR A 361 -0.95 9.69 -13.40
N ALA A 362 -0.90 10.96 -12.97
CA ALA A 362 -1.85 11.99 -13.41
C ALA A 362 -1.84 12.21 -14.93
N VAL A 363 -0.74 11.90 -15.62
CA VAL A 363 -0.60 11.91 -17.07
C VAL A 363 -1.66 11.06 -17.79
N PHE A 364 -2.19 10.03 -17.14
CA PHE A 364 -3.23 9.16 -17.70
C PHE A 364 -4.65 9.67 -17.45
N LYS A 365 -4.83 10.81 -16.80
CA LYS A 365 -6.14 11.46 -16.56
C LYS A 365 -7.16 10.50 -15.94
N TYR A 366 -6.73 9.69 -14.96
CA TYR A 366 -7.62 8.75 -14.29
C TYR A 366 -8.77 9.48 -13.59
N LYS A 367 -9.96 8.86 -13.62
CA LYS A 367 -11.21 9.46 -13.14
C LYS A 367 -11.57 9.06 -11.70
N SER A 368 -11.03 7.95 -11.23
CA SER A 368 -11.24 7.46 -9.86
C SER A 368 -10.17 6.45 -9.44
N LEU A 369 -10.20 6.07 -8.17
CA LEU A 369 -9.31 5.08 -7.58
C LEU A 369 -9.97 3.71 -7.50
N ILE A 370 -9.14 2.67 -7.61
CA ILE A 370 -9.46 1.31 -7.17
C ILE A 370 -8.53 0.98 -6.01
N ILE A 371 -9.10 0.63 -4.87
CA ILE A 371 -8.34 0.24 -3.69
C ILE A 371 -8.24 -1.28 -3.66
N THR A 372 -7.00 -1.79 -3.65
CA THR A 372 -6.73 -3.22 -3.63
C THR A 372 -6.09 -3.66 -2.32
N LYS A 373 -6.10 -4.97 -2.07
CA LYS A 373 -5.49 -5.58 -0.88
C LYS A 373 -6.03 -4.97 0.41
N PHE A 374 -7.33 -4.70 0.39
CA PHE A 374 -8.02 -4.08 1.52
C PHE A 374 -8.02 -4.96 2.77
N ASP A 375 -7.88 -6.27 2.57
CA ASP A 375 -7.73 -7.31 3.60
C ASP A 375 -6.32 -7.31 4.25
N GLU A 376 -5.28 -6.89 3.52
CA GLU A 376 -3.89 -6.97 3.98
C GLU A 376 -3.53 -5.87 5.02
N THR A 377 -4.37 -4.85 5.23
CA THR A 377 -4.13 -3.80 6.22
C THR A 377 -5.25 -3.69 7.24
N SER A 378 -4.88 -3.32 8.47
CA SER A 378 -5.81 -2.98 9.55
C SER A 378 -6.08 -1.48 9.67
N TYR A 379 -5.28 -0.63 9.03
CA TYR A 379 -5.29 0.81 9.17
C TYR A 379 -5.48 1.45 7.81
N ILE A 380 -6.43 2.36 7.68
CA ILE A 380 -6.82 2.97 6.41
C ILE A 380 -6.98 4.50 6.48
N GLY A 381 -6.49 5.13 7.54
CA GLY A 381 -6.53 6.59 7.68
C GLY A 381 -5.72 7.32 6.60
N ASN A 382 -4.70 6.64 6.04
CA ASN A 382 -3.99 7.08 4.83
C ASN A 382 -4.94 7.30 3.65
N LEU A 383 -5.92 6.42 3.44
CA LEU A 383 -6.92 6.52 2.37
C LEU A 383 -7.87 7.68 2.61
N PHE A 384 -8.42 7.81 3.82
CA PHE A 384 -9.25 8.97 4.19
C PHE A 384 -8.52 10.28 3.95
N SER A 385 -7.26 10.36 4.39
CA SER A 385 -6.43 11.55 4.25
C SER A 385 -6.20 11.92 2.79
N ILE A 386 -5.87 10.95 1.93
CA ILE A 386 -5.60 11.23 0.51
C ILE A 386 -6.88 11.58 -0.27
N ILE A 387 -8.01 10.96 0.05
CA ILE A 387 -9.31 11.26 -0.58
C ILE A 387 -9.75 12.66 -0.19
N SER A 388 -9.63 13.01 1.11
CA SER A 388 -9.94 14.36 1.57
C SER A 388 -9.07 15.42 0.90
N GLU A 389 -7.76 15.14 0.69
CA GLU A 389 -6.81 16.05 0.05
C GLU A 389 -7.10 16.24 -1.45
N THR A 390 -7.36 15.13 -2.17
CA THR A 390 -7.42 15.15 -3.64
C THR A 390 -8.82 15.25 -4.21
N LYS A 391 -9.84 14.91 -3.40
CA LYS A 391 -11.25 14.82 -3.79
C LYS A 391 -11.52 13.83 -4.94
N ILE A 392 -10.55 12.94 -5.24
CA ILE A 392 -10.71 11.92 -6.28
C ILE A 392 -11.57 10.79 -5.71
N PRO A 393 -12.65 10.39 -6.38
CA PRO A 393 -13.55 9.36 -5.88
C PRO A 393 -12.94 7.96 -5.94
N ILE A 394 -13.51 7.04 -5.16
CA ILE A 394 -13.24 5.60 -5.24
C ILE A 394 -14.41 4.93 -5.96
N THR A 395 -14.10 3.93 -6.81
CA THR A 395 -15.13 3.15 -7.51
C THR A 395 -15.19 1.71 -7.02
N TYR A 396 -14.05 1.05 -6.84
CA TYR A 396 -13.99 -0.37 -6.48
C TYR A 396 -13.01 -0.63 -5.35
N ILE A 397 -13.31 -1.67 -4.57
CA ILE A 397 -12.43 -2.24 -3.55
C ILE A 397 -12.23 -3.71 -3.88
N THR A 398 -11.00 -4.21 -3.73
CA THR A 398 -10.72 -5.65 -3.76
C THR A 398 -10.02 -6.09 -2.48
N ALA A 399 -10.48 -7.24 -1.97
CA ALA A 399 -9.94 -7.90 -0.79
C ALA A 399 -9.70 -9.37 -1.14
N GLY A 400 -8.47 -9.89 -0.89
CA GLY A 400 -8.13 -11.28 -1.19
C GLY A 400 -7.87 -11.59 -2.67
N GLN A 401 -7.63 -12.89 -2.94
CA GLN A 401 -7.12 -13.40 -4.22
C GLN A 401 -8.16 -14.12 -5.07
N GLU A 402 -9.34 -14.40 -4.53
CA GLU A 402 -10.38 -15.15 -5.22
C GLU A 402 -11.08 -14.31 -6.28
N VAL A 403 -11.26 -14.88 -7.47
CA VAL A 403 -11.95 -14.27 -8.60
C VAL A 403 -13.21 -15.10 -8.85
N PRO A 404 -14.40 -14.49 -8.79
CA PRO A 404 -14.71 -13.05 -8.64
C PRO A 404 -15.08 -12.58 -7.23
N GLN A 405 -14.98 -13.43 -6.22
CA GLN A 405 -15.58 -13.22 -4.90
C GLN A 405 -15.07 -11.97 -4.18
N ASP A 406 -13.76 -11.76 -4.19
CA ASP A 406 -13.10 -10.69 -3.44
C ASP A 406 -13.14 -9.34 -4.17
N PHE A 407 -14.33 -8.91 -4.58
CA PHE A 407 -14.58 -7.65 -5.30
C PHE A 407 -15.88 -7.02 -4.82
N MET A 408 -15.85 -5.73 -4.55
CA MET A 408 -17.03 -4.96 -4.16
C MET A 408 -17.01 -3.55 -4.77
N LEU A 409 -18.19 -2.97 -4.95
CA LEU A 409 -18.32 -1.54 -5.16
C LEU A 409 -17.84 -0.82 -3.90
N ALA A 410 -17.14 0.30 -4.07
CA ALA A 410 -16.78 1.12 -2.92
C ALA A 410 -18.04 1.67 -2.26
N ASP A 411 -18.06 1.65 -0.94
CA ASP A 411 -19.12 2.26 -0.14
C ASP A 411 -18.53 2.83 1.16
N VAL A 412 -19.18 3.84 1.70
CA VAL A 412 -18.73 4.58 2.90
C VAL A 412 -18.72 3.68 4.12
N GLU A 413 -19.72 2.82 4.23
CA GLU A 413 -19.90 1.90 5.35
C GLU A 413 -18.70 0.97 5.55
N THR A 414 -18.19 0.38 4.44
CA THR A 414 -16.99 -0.48 4.43
C THR A 414 -15.76 0.24 4.98
N PHE A 415 -15.58 1.52 4.65
CA PHE A 415 -14.48 2.31 5.18
C PHE A 415 -14.65 2.63 6.66
N LEU A 416 -15.83 3.08 7.09
CA LEU A 416 -16.07 3.45 8.48
C LEU A 416 -15.97 2.23 9.43
N LYS A 417 -16.50 1.07 9.04
CA LYS A 417 -16.39 -0.18 9.81
C LYS A 417 -14.96 -0.71 9.96
N LYS A 418 -14.05 -0.29 9.11
CA LYS A 418 -12.63 -0.68 9.19
C LYS A 418 -11.86 0.11 10.25
N LEU A 419 -12.35 1.25 10.72
CA LEU A 419 -11.71 2.07 11.75
C LEU A 419 -11.74 1.37 13.11
N LYS A 420 -10.64 1.48 13.86
CA LYS A 420 -10.48 0.83 15.17
C LYS A 420 -10.39 1.85 16.30
N GLY A 421 -10.72 1.38 17.52
CA GLY A 421 -10.59 2.17 18.74
C GLY A 421 -11.76 3.14 19.02
N PHE A 422 -12.81 3.11 18.20
CA PHE A 422 -14.01 3.90 18.39
C PHE A 422 -15.13 3.09 19.07
N SER A 423 -15.99 3.78 19.80
CA SER A 423 -17.15 3.20 20.51
C SER A 423 -18.47 3.44 19.75
N VAL A 424 -18.37 3.83 18.49
CA VAL A 424 -19.53 4.01 17.60
C VAL A 424 -20.03 2.64 17.17
N ASP A 425 -21.32 2.36 17.37
CA ASP A 425 -21.93 1.09 17.02
C ASP A 425 -22.20 0.96 15.51
N GLU A 426 -22.31 -0.26 15.03
CA GLU A 426 -22.57 -0.54 13.62
C GLU A 426 -23.96 -0.04 13.19
N GLU A 427 -24.93 0.01 14.09
CA GLU A 427 -26.27 0.50 13.79
C GLU A 427 -26.25 1.99 13.43
N TYR A 428 -25.49 2.79 14.17
CA TYR A 428 -25.30 4.20 13.85
C TYR A 428 -24.59 4.39 12.50
N ILE A 429 -23.53 3.59 12.23
CA ILE A 429 -22.82 3.65 10.94
C ILE A 429 -23.79 3.34 9.79
N ASN A 430 -24.62 2.30 9.95
CA ASN A 430 -25.61 1.92 8.95
C ASN A 430 -26.66 3.03 8.72
N GLN A 431 -27.14 3.67 9.80
CA GLN A 431 -28.08 4.80 9.70
C GLN A 431 -27.46 6.00 9.00
N LEU A 432 -26.19 6.32 9.32
CA LEU A 432 -25.44 7.40 8.70
C LEU A 432 -25.29 7.19 7.17
N CYS A 433 -24.92 5.97 6.76
CA CYS A 433 -24.71 5.63 5.35
C CYS A 433 -26.04 5.50 4.56
N ASN A 434 -27.15 5.15 5.20
CA ASN A 434 -28.44 5.00 4.52
C ASN A 434 -29.10 6.35 4.20
N LYS A 435 -28.81 7.42 4.97
CA LYS A 435 -29.29 8.79 4.63
C LYS A 435 -28.86 9.23 3.24
N ASP A 436 -27.67 8.81 2.79
CA ASP A 436 -27.13 9.19 1.47
C ASP A 436 -27.56 8.24 0.35
N ARG A 437 -28.13 7.05 0.68
CA ARG A 437 -28.58 6.04 -0.31
C ARG A 437 -29.99 6.30 -0.86
N GLU A 438 -30.86 6.99 -0.14
CA GLU A 438 -32.25 7.25 -0.59
C GLU A 438 -32.37 7.99 -1.95
N PRO A 439 -31.49 8.95 -2.30
CA PRO A 439 -31.54 9.56 -3.63
C PRO A 439 -31.05 8.65 -4.76
N LEU A 440 -30.17 7.68 -4.45
CA LEU A 440 -29.47 6.86 -5.46
C LEU A 440 -30.27 5.62 -5.90
N LEU A 441 -31.14 5.09 -5.04
CA LEU A 441 -32.04 3.98 -5.38
C LEU A 441 -33.13 4.38 -6.40
N LYS A 442 -33.45 5.68 -6.52
CA LYS A 442 -34.40 6.19 -7.50
C LYS A 442 -33.84 6.33 -8.93
N VAL A 443 -32.50 6.27 -9.09
CA VAL A 443 -31.84 6.39 -10.41
C VAL A 443 -31.51 5.03 -11.02
N SER A 444 -31.46 3.95 -10.23
CA SER A 444 -31.17 2.60 -10.70
C SER A 444 -32.40 1.75 -11.05
N ALA A 445 -33.59 2.34 -10.98
CA ALA A 445 -34.87 1.71 -11.30
C ALA A 445 -35.53 2.25 -12.58
N VAL A 446 -34.73 2.89 -13.49
CA VAL A 446 -35.17 3.28 -14.83
C VAL A 446 -34.29 2.67 -15.89
#